data_b0a1ff90b1966aa06b0e69448a9bfd53
#
_entry.id   b0a1ff90b1966aa06b0e69448a9bfd53
#
_cell.length_a   1.000
_cell.length_b   1.000
_cell.length_c   1.000
_cell.angle_alpha   90.00
_cell.angle_beta   90.00
_cell.angle_gamma   90.00
#
_symmetry.space_group_name_H-M   'P 1'
#
loop_
_entity.id
_entity.type
_entity.pdbx_description
1 polymer ?
#
loop_
_entity_poly.entity_id
_entity_poly.type
_entity_poly.pdbx_seq_one_letter_code
_entity_poly.pdbx_strand_id
1 'polypeptide(L)'
;MIKAFAYTRVSGKGQLEGHGLERQHDAIQKYASNTGYQVTGVYSEEGISGTTDESCRPAFQRMVTDILRNGVSHVIVESLDRLARDLQVQLQLSAYCASKQIELISAATGENITQALMEDPMKRAMIQIQFVFAELDKSLVVRKLKNGRLKAREQSSTRTLTGRRKCEGRKSLRETNPELLERTRQLYRKPRKGRRRTLAEVGRI
;
A
#
# COMPACT_ATOMS: atom_id res chain seq x y z
N MET A 1 28.09 -15.91 -5.55
CA MET A 1 27.15 -14.93 -6.12
C MET A 1 26.25 -14.42 -5.02
N ILE A 2 26.09 -13.12 -4.91
CA ILE A 2 25.23 -12.47 -3.93
C ILE A 2 23.79 -12.50 -4.47
N LYS A 3 22.85 -13.03 -3.70
CA LYS A 3 21.43 -13.07 -4.11
C LYS A 3 20.81 -11.68 -4.04
N ALA A 4 20.10 -11.29 -5.09
CA ALA A 4 19.40 -10.02 -5.16
C ALA A 4 17.99 -10.20 -5.75
N PHE A 5 17.09 -9.27 -5.43
CA PHE A 5 15.79 -9.15 -6.08
C PHE A 5 15.81 -7.99 -7.09
N ALA A 6 15.06 -8.12 -8.16
CA ALA A 6 14.83 -7.05 -9.13
C ALA A 6 13.48 -6.40 -8.86
N TYR A 7 13.45 -5.06 -8.84
CA TYR A 7 12.20 -4.31 -8.77
C TYR A 7 12.04 -3.42 -9.99
N THR A 8 10.90 -3.53 -10.65
CA THR A 8 10.54 -2.78 -11.86
C THR A 8 9.18 -2.12 -11.70
N ARG A 9 8.94 -0.97 -12.38
CA ARG A 9 7.68 -0.26 -12.31
C ARG A 9 7.34 0.45 -13.62
N VAL A 10 6.06 0.36 -14.01
CA VAL A 10 5.47 1.15 -15.10
C VAL A 10 4.18 1.81 -14.64
N SER A 11 3.96 3.08 -15.01
CA SER A 11 2.86 3.91 -14.51
C SER A 11 1.62 3.94 -15.41
N GLY A 12 1.64 3.37 -16.61
CA GLY A 12 0.51 3.48 -17.53
C GLY A 12 0.33 2.30 -18.45
N LYS A 13 -0.90 2.10 -18.92
CA LYS A 13 -1.28 1.00 -19.84
C LYS A 13 -0.48 1.04 -21.16
N GLY A 14 -0.17 2.20 -21.69
CA GLY A 14 0.66 2.33 -22.90
C GLY A 14 2.14 1.96 -22.73
N GLN A 15 2.64 1.85 -21.49
CA GLN A 15 3.98 1.33 -21.19
C GLN A 15 3.98 -0.19 -20.92
N LEU A 16 2.79 -0.78 -20.72
CA LEU A 16 2.60 -2.24 -20.62
C LEU A 16 2.66 -2.88 -22.02
N GLU A 17 2.15 -2.19 -23.04
CA GLU A 17 2.20 -2.63 -24.46
C GLU A 17 3.57 -2.40 -25.10
N GLY A 18 4.42 -1.54 -24.53
CA GLY A 18 5.77 -1.25 -24.99
C GLY A 18 6.80 -1.75 -23.99
N HIS A 19 7.54 -2.75 -24.29
CA HIS A 19 8.78 -3.33 -23.67
C HIS A 19 9.42 -2.62 -22.45
N GLY A 20 8.65 -1.78 -21.73
CA GLY A 20 9.15 -0.95 -20.62
C GLY A 20 9.63 -1.76 -19.42
N LEU A 21 8.92 -2.85 -19.06
CA LEU A 21 9.32 -3.76 -17.98
C LEU A 21 10.46 -4.67 -18.43
N GLU A 22 10.40 -5.20 -19.67
CA GLU A 22 11.44 -6.05 -20.23
C GLU A 22 12.78 -5.32 -20.29
N ARG A 23 12.79 -4.08 -20.80
CA ARG A 23 13.99 -3.24 -20.85
C ARG A 23 14.61 -3.01 -19.46
N GLN A 24 13.78 -2.73 -18.45
CA GLN A 24 14.24 -2.57 -17.06
C GLN A 24 14.83 -3.89 -16.54
N HIS A 25 14.17 -5.00 -16.81
CA HIS A 25 14.63 -6.32 -16.42
C HIS A 25 15.98 -6.65 -17.07
N ASP A 26 16.13 -6.41 -18.37
CA ASP A 26 17.38 -6.66 -19.10
C ASP A 26 18.53 -5.81 -18.56
N ALA A 27 18.28 -4.53 -18.28
CA ALA A 27 19.28 -3.65 -17.68
C ALA A 27 19.75 -4.15 -16.30
N ILE A 28 18.80 -4.62 -15.46
CA ILE A 28 19.10 -5.19 -14.14
C ILE A 28 19.87 -6.50 -14.27
N GLN A 29 19.46 -7.39 -15.18
CA GLN A 29 20.14 -8.68 -15.39
C GLN A 29 21.58 -8.48 -15.91
N LYS A 30 21.78 -7.56 -16.85
CA LYS A 30 23.10 -7.21 -17.36
C LYS A 30 24.01 -6.68 -16.26
N TYR A 31 23.49 -5.77 -15.42
CA TYR A 31 24.24 -5.26 -14.27
C TYR A 31 24.58 -6.39 -13.30
N ALA A 32 23.60 -7.19 -12.91
CA ALA A 32 23.76 -8.29 -11.96
C ALA A 32 24.84 -9.28 -12.43
N SER A 33 24.81 -9.69 -13.70
CA SER A 33 25.79 -10.60 -14.29
C SER A 33 27.22 -10.04 -14.27
N ASN A 34 27.37 -8.73 -14.49
CA ASN A 34 28.67 -8.07 -14.52
C ASN A 34 29.27 -7.81 -13.11
N THR A 35 28.42 -7.78 -12.07
CA THR A 35 28.84 -7.39 -10.71
C THR A 35 28.75 -8.56 -9.71
N GLY A 36 28.50 -9.79 -10.18
CA GLY A 36 28.48 -10.98 -9.33
C GLY A 36 27.19 -11.16 -8.51
N TYR A 37 26.13 -10.43 -8.85
CA TYR A 37 24.80 -10.65 -8.29
C TYR A 37 24.05 -11.75 -9.05
N GLN A 38 23.18 -12.45 -8.33
CA GLN A 38 22.23 -13.39 -8.89
C GLN A 38 20.81 -12.92 -8.60
N VAL A 39 20.05 -12.55 -9.63
CA VAL A 39 18.64 -12.19 -9.50
C VAL A 39 17.83 -13.45 -9.23
N THR A 40 17.27 -13.56 -8.01
CA THR A 40 16.51 -14.74 -7.56
C THR A 40 15.00 -14.49 -7.52
N GLY A 41 14.56 -13.24 -7.72
CA GLY A 41 13.13 -12.88 -7.79
C GLY A 41 12.95 -11.54 -8.50
N VAL A 42 11.81 -11.40 -9.19
CA VAL A 42 11.43 -10.18 -9.91
C VAL A 42 10.08 -9.70 -9.39
N TYR A 43 10.00 -8.44 -9.01
CA TYR A 43 8.80 -7.79 -8.49
C TYR A 43 8.45 -6.60 -9.38
N SER A 44 7.33 -6.70 -10.07
CA SER A 44 6.88 -5.69 -11.02
C SER A 44 5.61 -4.98 -10.53
N GLU A 45 5.64 -3.66 -10.53
CA GLU A 45 4.45 -2.81 -10.32
C GLU A 45 3.90 -2.34 -11.66
N GLU A 46 2.67 -2.72 -11.94
CA GLU A 46 1.97 -2.34 -13.16
C GLU A 46 0.87 -1.32 -12.88
N GLY A 47 0.87 -0.22 -13.66
CA GLY A 47 -0.16 0.81 -13.54
C GLY A 47 -0.07 1.68 -12.28
N ILE A 48 1.01 1.59 -11.50
CA ILE A 48 1.22 2.37 -10.27
C ILE A 48 2.07 3.60 -10.55
N SER A 49 1.55 4.79 -10.15
CA SER A 49 2.28 6.05 -10.29
C SER A 49 3.58 6.06 -9.47
N GLY A 50 4.59 6.74 -9.99
CA GLY A 50 5.84 6.99 -9.24
C GLY A 50 5.68 7.92 -8.04
N THR A 51 4.52 8.56 -7.87
CA THR A 51 4.18 9.42 -6.73
C THR A 51 3.40 8.67 -5.64
N THR A 52 3.24 7.36 -5.78
CA THR A 52 2.50 6.53 -4.83
C THR A 52 3.43 6.02 -3.74
N ASP A 53 2.99 6.11 -2.48
CA ASP A 53 3.72 5.62 -1.30
C ASP A 53 3.90 4.09 -1.31
N GLU A 54 4.84 3.61 -0.49
CA GLU A 54 5.15 2.18 -0.33
C GLU A 54 3.93 1.34 0.09
N SER A 55 3.04 1.89 0.91
CA SER A 55 1.84 1.20 1.41
C SER A 55 0.84 0.84 0.30
N CYS A 56 0.88 1.57 -0.81
CA CYS A 56 0.02 1.37 -1.97
C CYS A 56 0.73 0.65 -3.13
N ARG A 57 1.88 -0.02 -2.87
CA ARG A 57 2.67 -0.78 -3.85
C ARG A 57 2.70 -2.25 -3.51
N PRO A 58 1.75 -3.05 -3.99
CA PRO A 58 1.62 -4.46 -3.61
C PRO A 58 2.84 -5.32 -3.98
N ALA A 59 3.52 -5.08 -5.11
CA ALA A 59 4.72 -5.83 -5.46
C ALA A 59 5.90 -5.44 -4.56
N PHE A 60 6.05 -4.15 -4.23
CA PHE A 60 7.06 -3.67 -3.28
C PHE A 60 6.86 -4.29 -1.90
N GLN A 61 5.63 -4.33 -1.39
CA GLN A 61 5.30 -4.94 -0.09
C GLN A 61 5.58 -6.45 -0.08
N ARG A 62 5.24 -7.16 -1.15
CA ARG A 62 5.58 -8.58 -1.30
C ARG A 62 7.09 -8.78 -1.30
N MET A 63 7.83 -7.97 -2.06
CA MET A 63 9.29 -8.02 -2.10
C MET A 63 9.91 -7.87 -0.71
N VAL A 64 9.48 -6.87 0.07
CA VAL A 64 9.97 -6.66 1.43
C VAL A 64 9.62 -7.85 2.35
N THR A 65 8.41 -8.40 2.22
CA THR A 65 8.00 -9.58 2.97
C THR A 65 8.89 -10.78 2.67
N ASP A 66 9.21 -10.99 1.40
CA ASP A 66 10.06 -12.11 0.95
C ASP A 66 11.52 -11.91 1.38
N ILE A 67 12.03 -10.68 1.36
CA ILE A 67 13.33 -10.31 1.92
C ILE A 67 13.43 -10.74 3.40
N LEU A 68 12.44 -10.37 4.20
CA LEU A 68 12.42 -10.70 5.63
C LEU A 68 12.34 -12.21 5.89
N ARG A 69 11.79 -12.99 4.96
CA ARG A 69 11.68 -14.46 5.06
C ARG A 69 12.93 -15.19 4.56
N ASN A 70 13.52 -14.71 3.48
CA ASN A 70 14.56 -15.43 2.72
C ASN A 70 15.97 -14.92 3.00
N GLY A 71 16.12 -13.82 3.76
CA GLY A 71 17.42 -13.24 4.09
C GLY A 71 18.15 -12.61 2.88
N VAL A 72 17.45 -12.39 1.75
CA VAL A 72 17.97 -11.62 0.61
C VAL A 72 17.92 -10.16 0.98
N SER A 73 19.05 -9.47 1.06
CA SER A 73 19.12 -8.06 1.49
C SER A 73 19.37 -7.06 0.36
N HIS A 74 19.57 -7.53 -0.87
CA HIS A 74 19.90 -6.67 -2.01
C HIS A 74 18.74 -6.54 -2.97
N VAL A 75 18.41 -5.31 -3.35
CA VAL A 75 17.40 -4.99 -4.36
C VAL A 75 18.03 -4.14 -5.45
N ILE A 76 17.87 -4.56 -6.69
CA ILE A 76 18.40 -3.84 -7.86
C ILE A 76 17.24 -3.22 -8.62
N VAL A 77 17.33 -1.92 -8.89
CA VAL A 77 16.42 -1.16 -9.76
C VAL A 77 17.18 -0.66 -10.98
N GLU A 78 16.51 -0.43 -12.11
CA GLU A 78 17.16 0.18 -13.28
C GLU A 78 17.76 1.55 -12.90
N SER A 79 16.96 2.41 -12.28
CA SER A 79 17.34 3.76 -11.85
C SER A 79 16.35 4.27 -10.80
N LEU A 80 16.72 5.34 -10.09
CA LEU A 80 15.89 5.95 -9.04
C LEU A 80 14.54 6.46 -9.55
N ASP A 81 14.48 6.99 -10.76
CA ASP A 81 13.22 7.47 -11.37
C ASP A 81 12.26 6.32 -11.70
N ARG A 82 12.78 5.09 -11.86
CA ARG A 82 11.95 3.88 -11.94
C ARG A 82 11.42 3.46 -10.58
N LEU A 83 12.19 3.63 -9.54
CA LEU A 83 11.69 3.42 -8.17
C LEU A 83 10.56 4.40 -7.85
N ALA A 84 10.80 5.70 -8.04
CA ALA A 84 9.79 6.75 -7.90
C ALA A 84 10.16 7.95 -8.80
N ARG A 85 9.15 8.74 -9.24
CA ARG A 85 9.38 9.97 -10.01
C ARG A 85 9.51 11.19 -9.11
N ASP A 86 8.84 11.16 -7.98
CA ASP A 86 8.88 12.22 -6.98
C ASP A 86 10.07 12.02 -6.05
N LEU A 87 10.85 13.08 -5.84
CA LEU A 87 12.05 13.03 -5.00
C LEU A 87 11.72 12.67 -3.54
N GLN A 88 10.59 13.18 -3.03
CA GLN A 88 10.17 12.90 -1.67
C GLN A 88 9.86 11.40 -1.49
N VAL A 89 9.14 10.81 -2.44
CA VAL A 89 8.84 9.38 -2.45
C VAL A 89 10.11 8.54 -2.63
N GLN A 90 11.07 8.98 -3.47
CA GLN A 90 12.38 8.32 -3.60
C GLN A 90 13.10 8.25 -2.26
N LEU A 91 13.19 9.37 -1.55
CA LEU A 91 13.84 9.45 -0.24
C LEU A 91 13.12 8.58 0.81
N GLN A 92 11.79 8.61 0.83
CA GLN A 92 10.99 7.78 1.74
C GLN A 92 11.21 6.28 1.49
N LEU A 93 11.14 5.83 0.24
CA LEU A 93 11.37 4.43 -0.12
C LEU A 93 12.80 3.98 0.19
N SER A 94 13.79 4.83 -0.10
CA SER A 94 15.20 4.53 0.20
C SER A 94 15.46 4.46 1.70
N ALA A 95 14.86 5.37 2.49
CA ALA A 95 14.95 5.36 3.94
C ALA A 95 14.21 4.14 4.54
N TYR A 96 13.07 3.76 3.97
CA TYR A 96 12.36 2.54 4.37
C TYR A 96 13.22 1.30 4.12
N CYS A 97 13.85 1.19 2.94
CA CYS A 97 14.82 0.11 2.65
C CYS A 97 15.97 0.10 3.66
N ALA A 98 16.58 1.25 3.93
CA ALA A 98 17.67 1.37 4.91
C ALA A 98 17.22 0.91 6.32
N SER A 99 16.01 1.28 6.77
CA SER A 99 15.46 0.87 8.07
C SER A 99 15.26 -0.64 8.20
N LYS A 100 15.12 -1.35 7.06
CA LYS A 100 14.99 -2.80 6.98
C LYS A 100 16.30 -3.50 6.63
N GLN A 101 17.41 -2.78 6.64
CA GLN A 101 18.73 -3.28 6.22
C GLN A 101 18.74 -3.84 4.78
N ILE A 102 17.93 -3.22 3.91
CA ILE A 102 17.87 -3.56 2.48
C ILE A 102 18.78 -2.62 1.72
N GLU A 103 19.73 -3.18 0.99
CA GLU A 103 20.61 -2.45 0.09
C GLU A 103 19.91 -2.25 -1.25
N LEU A 104 19.63 -0.99 -1.58
CA LEU A 104 19.01 -0.59 -2.84
C LEU A 104 20.10 -0.12 -3.80
N ILE A 105 20.21 -0.77 -4.95
CA ILE A 105 21.26 -0.54 -5.93
C ILE A 105 20.65 -0.06 -7.25
N SER A 106 21.22 1.00 -7.83
CA SER A 106 20.88 1.47 -9.17
C SER A 106 21.75 0.78 -10.21
N ALA A 107 21.15 0.02 -11.14
CA ALA A 107 21.88 -0.61 -12.23
C ALA A 107 22.49 0.41 -13.21
N ALA A 108 21.86 1.57 -13.38
CA ALA A 108 22.33 2.61 -14.29
C ALA A 108 23.61 3.30 -13.81
N THR A 109 23.75 3.53 -12.50
CA THR A 109 24.91 4.22 -11.91
C THR A 109 25.87 3.26 -11.20
N GLY A 110 25.45 2.06 -10.87
CA GLY A 110 26.20 1.11 -10.03
C GLY A 110 26.25 1.51 -8.55
N GLU A 111 25.53 2.56 -8.16
CA GLU A 111 25.59 3.14 -6.81
C GLU A 111 24.66 2.39 -5.85
N ASN A 112 25.16 2.10 -4.64
CA ASN A 112 24.33 1.68 -3.52
C ASN A 112 23.63 2.90 -2.91
N ILE A 113 22.36 3.06 -3.27
CA ILE A 113 21.56 4.24 -2.91
C ILE A 113 21.34 4.33 -1.40
N THR A 114 21.10 3.20 -0.74
CA THR A 114 20.90 3.17 0.71
C THR A 114 22.16 3.53 1.46
N GLN A 115 23.31 3.07 1.00
CA GLN A 115 24.60 3.42 1.59
C GLN A 115 24.91 4.91 1.38
N ALA A 116 24.81 5.42 0.15
CA ALA A 116 25.04 6.84 -0.15
C ALA A 116 24.11 7.76 0.66
N LEU A 117 22.86 7.30 0.92
CA LEU A 117 21.93 8.02 1.76
C LEU A 117 22.37 8.07 3.24
N MET A 118 22.93 6.97 3.74
CA MET A 118 23.37 6.87 5.14
C MET A 118 24.71 7.56 5.38
N GLU A 119 25.55 7.68 4.37
CA GLU A 119 26.85 8.36 4.44
C GLU A 119 26.75 9.89 4.38
N ASP A 120 25.70 10.43 3.73
CA ASP A 120 25.47 11.86 3.61
C ASP A 120 24.66 12.41 4.81
N PRO A 121 25.30 13.17 5.75
CA PRO A 121 24.61 13.72 6.92
C PRO A 121 23.44 14.65 6.55
N MET A 122 23.58 15.41 5.44
CA MET A 122 22.54 16.33 4.98
C MET A 122 21.31 15.59 4.48
N LYS A 123 21.50 14.54 3.66
CA LYS A 123 20.41 13.68 3.19
C LYS A 123 19.71 12.99 4.36
N ARG A 124 20.46 12.49 5.34
CA ARG A 124 19.89 11.92 6.59
C ARG A 124 19.03 12.92 7.35
N ALA A 125 19.54 14.13 7.54
CA ALA A 125 18.79 15.18 8.22
C ALA A 125 17.49 15.53 7.47
N MET A 126 17.54 15.66 6.14
CA MET A 126 16.35 15.90 5.32
C MET A 126 15.30 14.80 5.48
N ILE A 127 15.71 13.54 5.50
CA ILE A 127 14.79 12.41 5.70
C ILE A 127 14.17 12.46 7.09
N GLN A 128 14.94 12.73 8.13
CA GLN A 128 14.41 12.86 9.49
C GLN A 128 13.38 13.98 9.58
N ILE A 129 13.65 15.13 8.96
CA ILE A 129 12.71 16.24 8.89
C ILE A 129 11.42 15.81 8.16
N GLN A 130 11.52 15.09 7.04
CA GLN A 130 10.34 14.60 6.30
C GLN A 130 9.50 13.63 7.12
N PHE A 131 10.11 12.71 7.87
CA PHE A 131 9.39 11.82 8.79
C PHE A 131 8.63 12.59 9.86
N VAL A 132 9.25 13.64 10.44
CA VAL A 132 8.59 14.51 11.42
C VAL A 132 7.38 15.22 10.79
N PHE A 133 7.51 15.75 9.57
CA PHE A 133 6.38 16.39 8.88
C PHE A 133 5.26 15.40 8.56
N ALA A 134 5.59 14.19 8.08
CA ALA A 134 4.59 13.16 7.81
C ALA A 134 3.83 12.75 9.08
N GLU A 135 4.50 12.65 10.22
CA GLU A 135 3.88 12.37 11.51
C GLU A 135 2.99 13.52 11.98
N LEU A 136 3.43 14.76 11.80
CA LEU A 136 2.63 15.96 12.09
C LEU A 136 1.35 15.99 11.23
N ASP A 137 1.45 15.77 9.93
CA ASP A 137 0.30 15.74 9.03
C ASP A 137 -0.70 14.66 9.44
N LYS A 138 -0.22 13.45 9.74
CA LYS A 138 -1.06 12.36 10.25
C LYS A 138 -1.77 12.77 11.55
N SER A 139 -1.06 13.40 12.47
CA SER A 139 -1.61 13.86 13.75
C SER A 139 -2.67 14.95 13.55
N LEU A 140 -2.43 15.88 12.62
CA LEU A 140 -3.40 16.94 12.26
C LEU A 140 -4.66 16.37 11.62
N VAL A 141 -4.54 15.37 10.72
CA VAL A 141 -5.69 14.68 10.12
C VAL A 141 -6.51 13.97 11.20
N VAL A 142 -5.86 13.23 12.10
CA VAL A 142 -6.54 12.56 13.23
C VAL A 142 -7.27 13.58 14.12
N ARG A 143 -6.63 14.72 14.42
CA ARG A 143 -7.23 15.81 15.20
C ARG A 143 -8.44 16.43 14.48
N LYS A 144 -8.33 16.69 13.16
CA LYS A 144 -9.46 17.18 12.35
C LYS A 144 -10.63 16.19 12.35
N LEU A 145 -10.37 14.91 12.17
CA LEU A 145 -11.39 13.85 12.21
C LEU A 145 -12.05 13.75 13.60
N LYS A 146 -11.26 13.82 14.68
CA LYS A 146 -11.78 13.84 16.05
C LYS A 146 -12.70 15.03 16.28
N ASN A 147 -12.27 16.23 15.90
CA ASN A 147 -13.06 17.45 16.02
C ASN A 147 -14.34 17.41 15.16
N GLY A 148 -14.25 16.87 13.92
CA GLY A 148 -15.41 16.66 13.07
C GLY A 148 -16.44 15.71 13.70
N ARG A 149 -15.98 14.60 14.30
CA ARG A 149 -16.85 13.66 15.04
C ARG A 149 -17.50 14.31 16.25
N LEU A 150 -16.76 15.13 17.02
CA LEU A 150 -17.31 15.85 18.16
C LEU A 150 -18.41 16.84 17.73
N LYS A 151 -18.14 17.66 16.70
CA LYS A 151 -19.15 18.58 16.15
C LYS A 151 -20.39 17.85 15.62
N ALA A 152 -20.21 16.76 14.86
CA ALA A 152 -21.32 15.95 14.39
C ALA A 152 -22.11 15.32 15.55
N ARG A 153 -21.43 14.96 16.64
CA ARG A 153 -22.05 14.44 17.85
C ARG A 153 -22.89 15.49 18.59
N GLU A 154 -22.41 16.72 18.64
CA GLU A 154 -23.14 17.86 19.27
C GLU A 154 -24.38 18.26 18.45
N GLN A 155 -24.25 18.26 17.11
CA GLN A 155 -25.33 18.62 16.19
C GLN A 155 -26.39 17.52 16.01
N SER A 156 -26.05 16.26 16.29
CA SER A 156 -26.97 15.13 16.12
C SER A 156 -27.84 14.94 17.36
N SER A 157 -29.11 15.32 17.24
CA SER A 157 -30.15 15.07 18.29
C SER A 157 -30.77 13.66 18.15
N THR A 158 -30.61 13.01 16.97
CA THR A 158 -31.25 11.73 16.66
C THR A 158 -30.42 10.57 17.18
N ARG A 159 -31.00 9.76 18.06
CA ARG A 159 -30.42 8.50 18.56
C ARG A 159 -30.90 7.31 17.75
N THR A 160 -30.04 6.32 17.59
CA THR A 160 -30.41 5.00 17.02
C THR A 160 -31.20 4.19 18.04
N LEU A 161 -31.85 3.10 17.60
CA LEU A 161 -32.56 2.15 18.47
C LEU A 161 -31.69 1.58 19.59
N THR A 162 -30.35 1.59 19.44
CA THR A 162 -29.38 1.14 20.44
C THR A 162 -28.89 2.27 21.37
N GLY A 163 -29.52 3.46 21.32
CA GLY A 163 -29.16 4.62 22.17
C GLY A 163 -27.92 5.40 21.72
N ARG A 164 -27.21 4.95 20.67
CA ARG A 164 -26.05 5.64 20.09
C ARG A 164 -26.52 6.78 19.17
N ARG A 165 -25.73 7.85 19.08
CA ARG A 165 -26.02 8.94 18.13
C ARG A 165 -25.77 8.46 16.69
N LYS A 166 -26.56 8.98 15.75
CA LYS A 166 -26.57 8.55 14.34
C LYS A 166 -25.20 8.69 13.62
N CYS A 167 -24.33 9.56 14.11
CA CYS A 167 -22.96 9.77 13.63
C CYS A 167 -21.92 8.81 14.23
N GLU A 168 -22.34 7.95 15.17
CA GLU A 168 -21.45 7.01 15.86
C GLU A 168 -21.64 5.60 15.31
N GLY A 169 -20.77 5.19 14.40
CA GLY A 169 -20.74 3.81 13.91
C GLY A 169 -21.25 3.62 12.47
N ARG A 170 -21.31 2.35 12.04
CA ARG A 170 -21.76 1.96 10.71
C ARG A 170 -23.29 2.15 10.61
N LYS A 171 -23.77 2.72 9.50
CA LYS A 171 -25.20 2.81 9.21
C LYS A 171 -25.85 1.43 9.28
N SER A 172 -27.05 1.35 9.83
CA SER A 172 -27.79 0.11 9.93
C SER A 172 -28.24 -0.36 8.53
N LEU A 173 -28.47 -1.67 8.36
CA LEU A 173 -28.98 -2.22 7.11
C LEU A 173 -30.33 -1.59 6.71
N ARG A 174 -31.12 -1.14 7.69
CA ARG A 174 -32.38 -0.42 7.48
C ARG A 174 -32.18 0.94 6.80
N GLU A 175 -31.03 1.60 7.02
CA GLU A 175 -30.70 2.89 6.43
C GLU A 175 -29.95 2.77 5.10
N THR A 176 -29.14 1.70 4.93
CA THR A 176 -28.34 1.48 3.74
C THR A 176 -29.08 0.72 2.66
N ASN A 177 -29.92 -0.23 3.03
CA ASN A 177 -30.67 -1.05 2.06
C ASN A 177 -31.99 -1.54 2.68
N PRO A 178 -33.03 -0.68 2.72
CA PRO A 178 -34.34 -1.02 3.30
C PRO A 178 -35.04 -2.14 2.53
N GLU A 179 -34.87 -2.20 1.21
CA GLU A 179 -35.49 -3.22 0.37
C GLU A 179 -34.96 -4.62 0.67
N LEU A 180 -33.64 -4.76 0.82
CA LEU A 180 -33.02 -6.02 1.21
C LEU A 180 -33.52 -6.49 2.57
N LEU A 181 -33.68 -5.56 3.52
CA LEU A 181 -34.21 -5.87 4.85
C LEU A 181 -35.66 -6.37 4.78
N GLU A 182 -36.50 -5.72 3.97
CA GLU A 182 -37.89 -6.09 3.78
C GLU A 182 -38.02 -7.47 3.12
N ARG A 183 -37.23 -7.71 2.06
CA ARG A 183 -37.14 -9.01 1.39
C ARG A 183 -36.71 -10.13 2.34
N THR A 184 -35.66 -9.85 3.15
CA THR A 184 -35.16 -10.80 4.16
C THR A 184 -36.25 -11.11 5.20
N ARG A 185 -37.00 -10.10 5.66
CA ARG A 185 -38.12 -10.28 6.60
C ARG A 185 -39.25 -11.13 6.01
N GLN A 186 -39.59 -10.88 4.73
CA GLN A 186 -40.63 -11.67 4.04
C GLN A 186 -40.24 -13.15 3.90
N LEU A 187 -38.97 -13.40 3.52
CA LEU A 187 -38.42 -14.76 3.40
C LEU A 187 -38.30 -15.47 4.75
N TYR A 188 -38.06 -14.74 5.82
CA TYR A 188 -37.93 -15.29 7.19
C TYR A 188 -39.29 -15.48 7.90
N ARG A 189 -40.37 -14.90 7.40
CA ARG A 189 -41.71 -15.11 7.97
C ARG A 189 -42.10 -16.59 7.89
N LYS A 190 -42.74 -17.09 8.96
CA LYS A 190 -43.26 -18.44 8.98
C LYS A 190 -44.37 -18.55 7.92
N PRO A 191 -44.28 -19.47 6.97
CA PRO A 191 -45.37 -19.69 6.00
C PRO A 191 -46.61 -20.26 6.72
N ARG A 192 -47.80 -20.05 6.13
CA ARG A 192 -49.07 -20.60 6.68
C ARG A 192 -49.02 -22.12 6.87
N LYS A 193 -48.29 -22.84 5.98
CA LYS A 193 -48.01 -24.27 6.09
C LYS A 193 -46.50 -24.48 5.99
N GLY A 194 -45.91 -25.24 6.91
CA GLY A 194 -44.49 -25.57 6.90
C GLY A 194 -43.65 -24.98 8.05
N ARG A 195 -42.34 -25.24 8.05
CA ARG A 195 -41.40 -24.73 9.02
C ARG A 195 -40.86 -23.35 8.64
N ARG A 196 -40.45 -22.55 9.63
CA ARG A 196 -39.72 -21.32 9.42
C ARG A 196 -38.34 -21.61 8.77
N ARG A 197 -37.94 -20.85 7.75
CA ARG A 197 -36.61 -20.95 7.13
C ARG A 197 -35.55 -20.55 8.15
N THR A 198 -34.39 -21.17 8.06
CA THR A 198 -33.22 -20.75 8.85
C THR A 198 -32.57 -19.52 8.22
N LEU A 199 -31.75 -18.76 8.98
CA LEU A 199 -31.01 -17.62 8.45
C LEU A 199 -30.05 -18.03 7.32
N ALA A 200 -29.45 -19.22 7.42
CA ALA A 200 -28.59 -19.77 6.38
C ALA A 200 -29.33 -20.08 5.07
N GLU A 201 -30.58 -20.56 5.14
CA GLU A 201 -31.45 -20.79 3.96
C GLU A 201 -31.90 -19.48 3.32
N VAL A 202 -32.14 -18.42 4.12
CA VAL A 202 -32.53 -17.10 3.60
C VAL A 202 -31.33 -16.40 2.95
N GLY A 203 -30.11 -16.61 3.44
CA GLY A 203 -28.89 -16.02 2.88
C GLY A 203 -28.42 -16.64 1.56
N ARG A 204 -29.03 -17.76 1.11
CA ARG A 204 -28.75 -18.45 -0.17
C ARG A 204 -29.72 -18.08 -1.29
N ILE A 205 -30.79 -17.34 -1.02
CA ILE A 205 -31.78 -16.84 -1.93
C ILE A 205 -31.53 -15.37 -2.30
#